data_e912bee0cda40c2fecd32ed94aa453ba
#
_entry.id   e912bee0cda40c2fecd32ed94aa453ba
#
_cell.length_a   1.000
_cell.length_b   1.000
_cell.length_c   1.000
_cell.angle_alpha   90.00
_cell.angle_beta   90.00
_cell.angle_gamma   90.00
#
_symmetry.space_group_name_H-M   'P 1'
#
loop_
_entity.id
_entity.type
_entity.pdbx_description
1 polymer ?
#
loop_
_entity_poly.entity_id
_entity_poly.type
_entity_poly.pdbx_seq_one_letter_code
_entity_poly.pdbx_strand_id
1 'polypeptide(L)'
;MRNSFGNKTRHVFNFTCTQMLRKKGYLVSTIIIGLLIFAGIMVVVLVGANKDKESEAPTKVGKLIVCNHSDIECSEEGEAGGPVLSLASLAAAVEDVLDVKSVSVEWKDGASVTELCKQVEDTAQDGDTDTFFAVVRKTDDGYGVYLVRPKNCTFSEGEVTDAGNAIVPELQKYVERNIDPTLAQFIKMQTVGTTIVIGEDTGLAATFIKFLLPMISGMLMYFMVIIYGQDVARNVAAEKTSKLMETMLSFVTPKALIFGKILAGFVMSVVQVLIWVACGVGGYLVGSVIAKSINPDYTDYVSKAFNAIRAVTGQSAMTLVPVILALAVFFLGLLLYYAIAGIGGSMVTKPEEVASASAVLTFPVLIFWLVGYFAALNQNESMLTVCRYIPFAAPFTVTAEILTGKVSVWVGLIVVAEMLAVTLLLVWIAGKIYRGLVLYNGEKLSIRKMIGVVRGK
;
A
#
# COMPACT_ATOMS: atom_id res chain seq x y z
N MET A 1 33.04 39.26 -1.34
CA MET A 1 32.49 38.20 -0.49
C MET A 1 31.40 37.45 -1.28
N ARG A 2 31.76 36.31 -1.80
CA ARG A 2 30.85 35.46 -2.65
C ARG A 2 30.04 34.58 -1.70
N ASN A 3 29.01 35.16 -1.03
CA ASN A 3 28.05 34.34 -0.32
C ASN A 3 27.39 33.43 -1.35
N SER A 4 27.66 32.13 -1.28
CA SER A 4 27.18 31.16 -2.25
C SER A 4 25.63 31.16 -2.26
N PHE A 5 25.02 30.90 -3.40
CA PHE A 5 23.57 30.74 -3.55
C PHE A 5 23.00 29.84 -2.46
N GLY A 6 23.68 28.76 -2.09
CA GLY A 6 23.30 27.84 -1.04
C GLY A 6 23.12 28.47 0.34
N ASN A 7 24.03 29.34 0.76
CA ASN A 7 23.90 30.01 2.06
C ASN A 7 22.69 30.95 2.12
N LYS A 8 22.40 31.67 1.03
CA LYS A 8 21.23 32.55 0.94
C LYS A 8 19.92 31.75 0.98
N THR A 9 19.85 30.63 0.25
CA THR A 9 18.72 29.71 0.28
C THR A 9 18.49 29.11 1.66
N ARG A 10 19.56 28.72 2.37
CA ARG A 10 19.51 28.18 3.74
C ARG A 10 18.93 29.18 4.75
N HIS A 11 19.29 30.47 4.65
CA HIS A 11 18.70 31.48 5.53
C HIS A 11 17.20 31.66 5.31
N VAL A 12 16.75 31.70 4.05
CA VAL A 12 15.31 31.78 3.73
C VAL A 12 14.58 30.53 4.20
N PHE A 13 15.15 29.37 3.96
CA PHE A 13 14.62 28.07 4.41
C PHE A 13 14.42 28.05 5.94
N ASN A 14 15.46 28.34 6.71
CA ASN A 14 15.38 28.34 8.18
C ASN A 14 14.33 29.33 8.69
N PHE A 15 14.27 30.54 8.12
CA PHE A 15 13.29 31.56 8.48
C PHE A 15 11.87 31.04 8.20
N THR A 16 11.63 30.51 7.00
CA THR A 16 10.31 30.01 6.59
C THR A 16 9.87 28.80 7.44
N CYS A 17 10.75 27.85 7.71
CA CYS A 17 10.47 26.72 8.60
C CYS A 17 10.09 27.18 10.02
N THR A 18 10.84 28.12 10.58
CA THR A 18 10.54 28.67 11.91
C THR A 18 9.19 29.39 11.93
N GLN A 19 8.87 30.13 10.87
CA GLN A 19 7.59 30.79 10.72
C GLN A 19 6.41 29.79 10.62
N MET A 20 6.57 28.70 9.85
CA MET A 20 5.56 27.64 9.71
C MET A 20 5.37 26.89 11.04
N LEU A 21 6.43 26.54 11.75
CA LEU A 21 6.36 25.88 13.05
C LEU A 21 5.61 26.70 14.12
N ARG A 22 5.71 28.04 14.06
CA ARG A 22 5.02 28.95 14.99
C ARG A 22 3.57 29.23 14.65
N LYS A 23 3.09 28.82 13.45
CA LYS A 23 1.67 28.98 13.09
C LYS A 23 0.80 28.09 13.99
N LYS A 24 -0.13 28.71 14.74
CA LYS A 24 -1.10 27.98 15.58
C LYS A 24 -1.85 26.90 14.81
N GLY A 25 -2.24 27.18 13.55
CA GLY A 25 -2.92 26.21 12.69
C GLY A 25 -2.11 24.96 12.42
N TYR A 26 -0.78 25.08 12.19
CA TYR A 26 0.12 23.93 12.03
C TYR A 26 0.18 23.07 13.29
N LEU A 27 0.41 23.68 14.45
CA LEU A 27 0.51 22.94 15.71
C LEU A 27 -0.81 22.22 16.05
N VAL A 28 -1.94 22.94 15.94
CA VAL A 28 -3.25 22.39 16.25
C VAL A 28 -3.59 21.22 15.30
N SER A 29 -3.40 21.38 14.00
CA SER A 29 -3.66 20.29 13.03
C SER A 29 -2.75 19.09 13.25
N THR A 30 -1.48 19.32 13.56
CA THR A 30 -0.51 18.26 13.86
C THR A 30 -0.93 17.43 15.07
N ILE A 31 -1.30 18.13 16.16
CA ILE A 31 -1.72 17.47 17.41
C ILE A 31 -3.05 16.73 17.22
N ILE A 32 -4.05 17.34 16.60
CA ILE A 32 -5.37 16.72 16.43
C ILE A 32 -5.26 15.47 15.55
N ILE A 33 -4.61 15.59 14.39
CA ILE A 33 -4.47 14.44 13.47
C ILE A 33 -3.58 13.37 14.09
N GLY A 34 -2.49 13.74 14.75
CA GLY A 34 -1.62 12.81 15.46
C GLY A 34 -2.37 12.02 16.56
N LEU A 35 -3.20 12.70 17.36
CA LEU A 35 -4.03 12.05 18.37
C LEU A 35 -5.11 11.14 17.75
N LEU A 36 -5.72 11.55 16.64
CA LEU A 36 -6.69 10.72 15.92
C LEU A 36 -6.05 9.45 15.36
N ILE A 37 -4.84 9.55 14.79
CA ILE A 37 -4.09 8.38 14.31
C ILE A 37 -3.70 7.47 15.47
N PHE A 38 -3.15 8.03 16.55
CA PHE A 38 -2.77 7.29 17.74
C PHE A 38 -3.97 6.55 18.36
N ALA A 39 -5.08 7.25 18.61
CA ALA A 39 -6.28 6.68 19.17
C ALA A 39 -6.95 5.68 18.23
N GLY A 40 -7.00 5.98 16.93
CA GLY A 40 -7.59 5.09 15.93
C GLY A 40 -6.87 3.74 15.85
N ILE A 41 -5.54 3.74 15.78
CA ILE A 41 -4.74 2.50 15.75
C ILE A 41 -4.87 1.75 17.08
N MET A 42 -4.82 2.45 18.21
CA MET A 42 -5.02 1.83 19.52
C MET A 42 -6.39 1.16 19.63
N VAL A 43 -7.47 1.80 19.17
CA VAL A 43 -8.82 1.23 19.17
C VAL A 43 -8.90 -0.01 18.29
N VAL A 44 -8.31 0.01 17.10
CA VAL A 44 -8.26 -1.17 16.21
C VAL A 44 -7.60 -2.36 16.89
N VAL A 45 -6.47 -2.13 17.59
CA VAL A 45 -5.76 -3.17 18.34
C VAL A 45 -6.62 -3.71 19.51
N LEU A 46 -7.30 -2.84 20.24
CA LEU A 46 -8.12 -3.24 21.40
C LEU A 46 -9.41 -3.97 20.97
N VAL A 47 -10.05 -3.53 19.88
CA VAL A 47 -11.23 -4.23 19.33
C VAL A 47 -10.83 -5.63 18.84
N GLY A 48 -9.64 -5.74 18.24
CA GLY A 48 -9.07 -7.02 17.87
C GLY A 48 -8.89 -7.96 19.09
N ALA A 49 -8.31 -7.44 20.15
CA ALA A 49 -8.09 -8.22 21.39
C ALA A 49 -9.39 -8.70 22.06
N ASN A 50 -10.47 -7.93 21.95
CA ASN A 50 -11.78 -8.34 22.46
C ASN A 50 -12.44 -9.43 21.61
N LYS A 51 -12.28 -9.39 20.29
CA LYS A 51 -12.81 -10.42 19.40
C LYS A 51 -12.18 -11.80 19.66
N ASP A 52 -10.89 -11.85 19.98
CA ASP A 52 -10.22 -13.10 20.34
C ASP A 52 -10.74 -13.68 21.70
N LYS A 53 -11.34 -12.85 22.56
CA LYS A 53 -11.99 -13.31 23.81
C LYS A 53 -13.38 -13.92 23.59
N GLU A 54 -14.10 -13.46 22.57
CA GLU A 54 -15.43 -13.95 22.18
C GLU A 54 -15.37 -15.14 21.21
N SER A 55 -14.18 -15.59 20.84
CA SER A 55 -14.00 -16.84 20.09
C SER A 55 -14.40 -18.00 21.00
N GLU A 56 -15.71 -18.21 21.12
CA GLU A 56 -16.30 -19.46 21.57
C GLU A 56 -15.69 -20.61 20.75
N ALA A 57 -15.76 -21.86 21.31
CA ALA A 57 -15.28 -23.08 20.69
C ALA A 57 -15.52 -23.08 19.16
N PRO A 58 -14.56 -23.57 18.35
CA PRO A 58 -14.64 -23.49 16.91
C PRO A 58 -15.97 -24.02 16.39
N THR A 59 -16.72 -23.15 15.71
CA THR A 59 -18.03 -23.48 15.15
C THR A 59 -17.94 -23.93 13.71
N LYS A 60 -16.81 -23.69 13.07
CA LYS A 60 -16.60 -24.07 11.66
C LYS A 60 -16.47 -25.58 11.54
N VAL A 61 -17.17 -26.14 10.55
CA VAL A 61 -17.04 -27.53 10.13
C VAL A 61 -16.35 -27.49 8.76
N GLY A 62 -15.12 -28.01 8.68
CA GLY A 62 -14.38 -28.02 7.42
C GLY A 62 -14.74 -29.27 6.58
N LYS A 63 -14.79 -29.11 5.25
CA LYS A 63 -14.84 -30.21 4.31
C LYS A 63 -13.64 -30.15 3.37
N LEU A 64 -12.83 -31.20 3.38
CA LEU A 64 -11.69 -31.37 2.49
C LEU A 64 -12.02 -32.44 1.46
N ILE A 65 -11.98 -32.09 0.19
CA ILE A 65 -12.12 -33.06 -0.91
C ILE A 65 -10.74 -33.30 -1.51
N VAL A 66 -10.23 -34.52 -1.36
CA VAL A 66 -8.94 -34.93 -1.91
C VAL A 66 -9.18 -35.63 -3.25
N CYS A 67 -8.70 -35.03 -4.32
CA CYS A 67 -8.75 -35.62 -5.67
C CYS A 67 -7.43 -36.33 -5.96
N ASN A 68 -7.48 -37.65 -6.04
CA ASN A 68 -6.30 -38.50 -6.24
C ASN A 68 -6.04 -38.75 -7.73
N HIS A 69 -4.90 -38.30 -8.22
CA HIS A 69 -4.34 -38.59 -9.54
C HIS A 69 -3.00 -39.33 -9.41
N SER A 70 -2.88 -40.15 -8.39
CA SER A 70 -1.70 -40.95 -8.10
C SER A 70 -2.07 -42.42 -7.91
N ASP A 71 -1.09 -43.22 -7.54
CA ASP A 71 -1.24 -44.62 -7.20
C ASP A 71 -1.44 -44.85 -5.68
N ILE A 72 -1.83 -43.84 -4.94
CA ILE A 72 -2.09 -43.92 -3.50
C ILE A 72 -3.51 -44.47 -3.29
N GLU A 73 -3.63 -45.55 -2.51
CA GLU A 73 -4.90 -46.15 -2.14
C GLU A 73 -5.35 -45.63 -0.75
N CYS A 74 -6.59 -45.27 -0.65
CA CYS A 74 -7.21 -44.76 0.59
C CYS A 74 -8.45 -45.55 0.94
N SER A 75 -8.70 -45.79 2.23
CA SER A 75 -9.88 -46.46 2.75
C SER A 75 -10.48 -45.75 3.94
N GLU A 76 -11.82 -45.79 4.08
CA GLU A 76 -12.53 -45.27 5.25
C GLU A 76 -12.20 -46.05 6.53
N GLU A 77 -11.98 -47.38 6.43
CA GLU A 77 -11.71 -48.29 7.55
C GLU A 77 -10.22 -48.54 7.78
N GLY A 78 -9.33 -47.79 7.11
CA GLY A 78 -7.89 -47.96 7.25
C GLY A 78 -7.41 -47.76 8.70
N GLU A 79 -6.73 -48.79 9.30
CA GLU A 79 -6.09 -48.62 10.61
C GLU A 79 -4.92 -47.63 10.50
N ALA A 80 -4.80 -46.75 11.50
CA ALA A 80 -3.66 -45.83 11.59
C ALA A 80 -2.35 -46.65 11.62
N GLY A 81 -1.61 -46.64 10.51
CA GLY A 81 -0.38 -47.44 10.38
C GLY A 81 -0.47 -48.66 9.48
N GLY A 82 -1.62 -48.91 8.85
CA GLY A 82 -1.82 -49.97 7.84
C GLY A 82 -1.19 -49.70 6.46
N PRO A 83 -1.28 -50.63 5.52
CA PRO A 83 -0.79 -50.47 4.15
C PRO A 83 -1.64 -49.52 3.29
N VAL A 84 -2.81 -49.15 3.78
CA VAL A 84 -3.77 -48.25 3.11
C VAL A 84 -3.85 -46.98 3.92
N LEU A 85 -3.92 -45.84 3.24
CA LEU A 85 -4.07 -44.52 3.89
C LEU A 85 -5.45 -44.40 4.55
N SER A 86 -5.49 -43.92 5.78
CA SER A 86 -6.74 -43.72 6.51
C SER A 86 -7.27 -42.29 6.35
N LEU A 87 -8.55 -42.15 5.97
CA LEU A 87 -9.22 -40.84 5.94
C LEU A 87 -9.28 -40.20 7.32
N ALA A 88 -9.43 -40.99 8.37
CA ALA A 88 -9.43 -40.48 9.74
C ALA A 88 -8.07 -39.85 10.14
N SER A 89 -6.94 -40.39 9.66
CA SER A 89 -5.62 -39.80 9.93
C SER A 89 -5.44 -38.47 9.19
N LEU A 90 -5.94 -38.35 7.99
CA LEU A 90 -5.92 -37.09 7.22
C LEU A 90 -6.83 -36.04 7.89
N ALA A 91 -8.02 -36.44 8.33
CA ALA A 91 -8.94 -35.52 9.04
C ALA A 91 -8.32 -35.02 10.33
N ALA A 92 -7.78 -35.90 11.15
CA ALA A 92 -7.11 -35.54 12.40
C ALA A 92 -5.91 -34.60 12.21
N ALA A 93 -5.09 -34.84 11.17
CA ALA A 93 -3.96 -33.97 10.85
C ALA A 93 -4.39 -32.55 10.45
N VAL A 94 -5.51 -32.41 9.74
CA VAL A 94 -6.07 -31.11 9.33
C VAL A 94 -6.78 -30.43 10.52
N GLU A 95 -7.48 -31.17 11.36
CA GLU A 95 -8.12 -30.67 12.58
C GLU A 95 -7.11 -30.09 13.59
N ASP A 96 -5.93 -30.71 13.69
CA ASP A 96 -4.87 -30.26 14.60
C ASP A 96 -4.29 -28.88 14.21
N VAL A 97 -4.38 -28.53 12.93
CA VAL A 97 -3.79 -27.30 12.38
C VAL A 97 -4.85 -26.22 12.17
N LEU A 98 -6.07 -26.61 11.81
CA LEU A 98 -7.18 -25.69 11.63
C LEU A 98 -7.99 -25.56 12.92
N ASP A 99 -8.34 -24.33 13.29
CA ASP A 99 -9.23 -24.05 14.44
C ASP A 99 -10.70 -24.34 14.04
N VAL A 100 -11.03 -25.63 13.91
CA VAL A 100 -12.35 -26.13 13.46
C VAL A 100 -12.89 -27.18 14.41
N LYS A 101 -14.22 -27.31 14.44
CA LYS A 101 -14.90 -28.26 15.27
C LYS A 101 -14.70 -29.72 14.79
N SER A 102 -14.71 -29.91 13.49
CA SER A 102 -14.47 -31.19 12.81
C SER A 102 -14.14 -30.97 11.34
N VAL A 103 -13.40 -31.87 10.73
CA VAL A 103 -13.09 -31.88 9.30
C VAL A 103 -13.59 -33.19 8.70
N SER A 104 -14.46 -33.13 7.70
CA SER A 104 -14.79 -34.29 6.89
C SER A 104 -13.87 -34.37 5.69
N VAL A 105 -13.24 -35.54 5.46
CA VAL A 105 -12.40 -35.77 4.30
C VAL A 105 -13.09 -36.71 3.34
N GLU A 106 -13.22 -36.28 2.09
CA GLU A 106 -13.79 -37.06 1.00
C GLU A 106 -12.67 -37.37 0.00
N TRP A 107 -12.45 -38.63 -0.31
CA TRP A 107 -11.42 -39.09 -1.26
C TRP A 107 -12.08 -39.47 -2.59
N LYS A 108 -11.56 -38.91 -3.70
CA LYS A 108 -12.05 -39.17 -5.05
C LYS A 108 -10.91 -39.58 -5.97
N ASP A 109 -10.98 -40.81 -6.48
CA ASP A 109 -10.01 -41.33 -7.44
C ASP A 109 -10.41 -40.98 -8.89
N GLY A 110 -9.41 -40.55 -9.65
CA GLY A 110 -9.52 -40.40 -11.11
C GLY A 110 -10.40 -39.27 -11.62
N ALA A 111 -10.81 -38.31 -10.76
CA ALA A 111 -11.57 -37.16 -11.21
C ALA A 111 -10.78 -36.32 -12.21
N SER A 112 -11.32 -36.03 -13.39
CA SER A 112 -10.63 -35.20 -14.38
C SER A 112 -10.50 -33.74 -13.89
N VAL A 113 -9.46 -33.05 -14.34
CA VAL A 113 -9.25 -31.62 -13.98
C VAL A 113 -10.50 -30.78 -14.34
N THR A 114 -11.18 -31.12 -15.44
CA THR A 114 -12.42 -30.44 -15.88
C THR A 114 -13.57 -30.70 -14.91
N GLU A 115 -13.72 -31.93 -14.41
CA GLU A 115 -14.72 -32.27 -13.39
C GLU A 115 -14.43 -31.58 -12.07
N LEU A 116 -13.15 -31.50 -11.68
CA LEU A 116 -12.73 -30.78 -10.48
C LEU A 116 -13.07 -29.28 -10.58
N CYS A 117 -12.73 -28.64 -11.70
CA CYS A 117 -13.08 -27.22 -11.92
C CYS A 117 -14.58 -27.00 -11.85
N LYS A 118 -15.38 -27.92 -12.43
CA LYS A 118 -16.83 -27.84 -12.38
C LYS A 118 -17.36 -28.03 -10.95
N GLN A 119 -16.83 -28.99 -10.19
CA GLN A 119 -17.19 -29.17 -8.78
C GLN A 119 -16.85 -27.96 -7.92
N VAL A 120 -15.69 -27.33 -8.16
CA VAL A 120 -15.31 -26.10 -7.46
C VAL A 120 -16.26 -24.95 -7.80
N GLU A 121 -16.68 -24.82 -9.08
CA GLU A 121 -17.66 -23.83 -9.51
C GLU A 121 -19.05 -24.10 -8.93
N ASP A 122 -19.51 -25.35 -8.95
CA ASP A 122 -20.80 -25.78 -8.38
C ASP A 122 -20.82 -25.54 -6.86
N THR A 123 -19.76 -25.91 -6.14
CA THR A 123 -19.61 -25.65 -4.69
C THR A 123 -19.67 -24.16 -4.37
N ALA A 124 -19.07 -23.32 -5.21
CA ALA A 124 -19.13 -21.88 -5.06
C ALA A 124 -20.51 -21.28 -5.32
N GLN A 125 -21.33 -21.94 -6.18
CA GLN A 125 -22.71 -21.52 -6.50
C GLN A 125 -23.73 -22.01 -5.47
N ASP A 126 -23.54 -23.21 -4.92
CA ASP A 126 -24.45 -23.82 -3.94
C ASP A 126 -24.35 -23.18 -2.53
N GLY A 127 -23.42 -22.24 -2.34
CA GLY A 127 -23.26 -21.55 -1.06
C GLY A 127 -22.53 -22.37 0.02
N ASP A 128 -21.93 -23.50 -0.34
CA ASP A 128 -21.06 -24.27 0.55
C ASP A 128 -19.71 -23.54 0.68
N THR A 129 -19.57 -22.79 1.77
CA THR A 129 -18.42 -21.93 2.03
C THR A 129 -17.30 -22.63 2.78
N ASP A 130 -17.53 -23.84 3.28
CA ASP A 130 -16.62 -24.53 4.19
C ASP A 130 -15.82 -25.66 3.52
N THR A 131 -15.90 -25.77 2.18
CA THR A 131 -15.23 -26.79 1.38
C THR A 131 -13.98 -26.22 0.68
N PHE A 132 -12.87 -26.97 0.76
CA PHE A 132 -11.66 -26.74 -0.03
C PHE A 132 -11.13 -28.07 -0.60
N PHE A 133 -10.23 -27.99 -1.58
CA PHE A 133 -9.80 -29.16 -2.34
C PHE A 133 -8.28 -29.34 -2.27
N ALA A 134 -7.82 -30.58 -2.24
CA ALA A 134 -6.43 -30.97 -2.44
C ALA A 134 -6.34 -31.94 -3.62
N VAL A 135 -5.42 -31.69 -4.54
CA VAL A 135 -5.16 -32.58 -5.68
C VAL A 135 -3.79 -33.25 -5.45
N VAL A 136 -3.80 -34.56 -5.30
CA VAL A 136 -2.58 -35.35 -5.17
C VAL A 136 -2.22 -35.90 -6.55
N ARG A 137 -1.04 -35.56 -7.06
CA ARG A 137 -0.57 -35.97 -8.39
C ARG A 137 0.83 -36.57 -8.33
N LYS A 138 1.03 -37.67 -9.04
CA LYS A 138 2.36 -38.23 -9.29
C LYS A 138 3.11 -37.38 -10.31
N THR A 139 4.35 -37.01 -10.01
CA THR A 139 5.25 -36.23 -10.86
C THR A 139 6.49 -37.06 -11.14
N ASP A 140 7.34 -36.63 -12.09
CA ASP A 140 8.56 -37.35 -12.46
C ASP A 140 9.55 -37.47 -11.28
N ASP A 141 9.53 -36.53 -10.33
CA ASP A 141 10.40 -36.45 -9.17
C ASP A 141 9.76 -36.89 -7.84
N GLY A 142 8.50 -37.39 -7.87
CA GLY A 142 7.77 -37.82 -6.67
C GLY A 142 6.27 -37.49 -6.72
N TYR A 143 5.74 -36.97 -5.63
CA TYR A 143 4.32 -36.60 -5.52
C TYR A 143 4.16 -35.13 -5.18
N GLY A 144 3.22 -34.46 -5.86
CA GLY A 144 2.83 -33.08 -5.62
C GLY A 144 1.42 -32.99 -5.04
N VAL A 145 1.26 -32.19 -3.99
CA VAL A 145 -0.04 -31.83 -3.44
C VAL A 145 -0.36 -30.38 -3.83
N TYR A 146 -1.39 -30.21 -4.62
CA TYR A 146 -1.87 -28.93 -5.10
C TYR A 146 -3.16 -28.58 -4.36
N LEU A 147 -3.22 -27.37 -3.80
CA LEU A 147 -4.38 -26.91 -3.05
C LEU A 147 -5.26 -26.04 -3.93
N VAL A 148 -6.56 -26.26 -3.87
CA VAL A 148 -7.55 -25.50 -4.64
C VAL A 148 -8.61 -24.96 -3.68
N ARG A 149 -8.80 -23.64 -3.70
CA ARG A 149 -9.73 -22.91 -2.86
C ARG A 149 -10.84 -22.31 -3.72
N PRO A 150 -12.14 -22.64 -3.47
CA PRO A 150 -13.26 -21.97 -4.10
C PRO A 150 -13.31 -20.47 -3.72
N LYS A 151 -13.92 -19.66 -4.57
CA LYS A 151 -14.05 -18.21 -4.41
C LYS A 151 -14.70 -17.80 -3.07
N ASN A 152 -15.72 -18.53 -2.64
CA ASN A 152 -16.51 -18.22 -1.45
C ASN A 152 -16.09 -19.02 -0.21
N CYS A 153 -14.90 -19.65 -0.23
CA CYS A 153 -14.45 -20.48 0.88
C CYS A 153 -14.19 -19.61 2.12
N THR A 154 -14.71 -20.05 3.26
CA THR A 154 -14.58 -19.39 4.57
C THR A 154 -13.15 -19.50 5.11
N PHE A 155 -12.40 -20.53 4.67
CA PHE A 155 -11.00 -20.69 5.03
C PHE A 155 -10.12 -19.72 4.23
N SER A 156 -9.21 -19.05 4.91
CA SER A 156 -8.21 -18.18 4.30
C SER A 156 -7.18 -19.00 3.49
N GLU A 157 -6.46 -18.35 2.58
CA GLU A 157 -5.36 -18.99 1.84
C GLU A 157 -4.28 -19.58 2.77
N GLY A 158 -4.01 -18.90 3.90
CA GLY A 158 -3.09 -19.39 4.92
C GLY A 158 -3.59 -20.69 5.57
N GLU A 159 -4.86 -20.74 6.00
CA GLU A 159 -5.47 -21.92 6.61
C GLU A 159 -5.49 -23.11 5.63
N VAL A 160 -5.81 -22.89 4.36
CA VAL A 160 -5.79 -23.94 3.32
C VAL A 160 -4.35 -24.44 3.07
N THR A 161 -3.37 -23.53 3.09
CA THR A 161 -1.95 -23.90 2.96
C THR A 161 -1.47 -24.69 4.17
N ASP A 162 -1.85 -24.30 5.37
CA ASP A 162 -1.50 -25.01 6.61
C ASP A 162 -2.14 -26.41 6.64
N ALA A 163 -3.40 -26.55 6.20
CA ALA A 163 -4.07 -27.83 6.00
C ALA A 163 -3.31 -28.71 5.00
N GLY A 164 -2.85 -28.15 3.87
CA GLY A 164 -2.02 -28.87 2.89
C GLY A 164 -0.70 -29.35 3.48
N ASN A 165 -0.04 -28.50 4.24
CA ASN A 165 1.22 -28.86 4.93
C ASN A 165 1.00 -29.94 6.00
N ALA A 166 -0.19 -30.02 6.61
CA ALA A 166 -0.54 -31.07 7.55
C ALA A 166 -0.80 -32.43 6.88
N ILE A 167 -1.34 -32.42 5.65
CA ILE A 167 -1.62 -33.65 4.88
C ILE A 167 -0.32 -34.29 4.37
N VAL A 168 0.66 -33.49 3.94
CA VAL A 168 1.90 -33.99 3.32
C VAL A 168 2.66 -35.01 4.16
N PRO A 169 2.88 -34.84 5.47
CA PRO A 169 3.54 -35.83 6.30
C PRO A 169 2.79 -37.19 6.36
N GLU A 170 1.46 -37.17 6.35
CA GLU A 170 0.65 -38.39 6.37
C GLU A 170 0.77 -39.17 5.05
N LEU A 171 0.71 -38.43 3.93
CA LEU A 171 0.96 -39.01 2.61
C LEU A 171 2.39 -39.53 2.46
N GLN A 172 3.38 -38.84 3.01
CA GLN A 172 4.79 -39.24 3.02
C GLN A 172 4.98 -40.56 3.79
N LYS A 173 4.36 -40.70 4.96
CA LYS A 173 4.39 -41.94 5.75
C LYS A 173 3.81 -43.14 4.98
N TYR A 174 2.74 -42.94 4.21
CA TYR A 174 2.13 -43.95 3.36
C TYR A 174 3.12 -44.39 2.26
N VAL A 175 3.74 -43.41 1.56
CA VAL A 175 4.72 -43.67 0.50
C VAL A 175 5.96 -44.43 1.03
N GLU A 176 6.49 -44.02 2.18
CA GLU A 176 7.64 -44.67 2.81
C GLU A 176 7.38 -46.12 3.20
N ARG A 177 6.11 -46.48 3.49
CA ARG A 177 5.74 -47.86 3.86
C ARG A 177 5.52 -48.77 2.66
N ASN A 178 5.02 -48.22 1.55
CA ASN A 178 4.58 -48.99 0.39
C ASN A 178 5.63 -49.06 -0.74
N ILE A 179 6.76 -48.32 -0.61
CA ILE A 179 7.81 -48.28 -1.60
C ILE A 179 9.09 -48.90 -0.98
N ASP A 180 9.90 -49.52 -1.82
CA ASP A 180 11.22 -50.07 -1.41
C ASP A 180 12.00 -49.01 -0.61
N PRO A 181 12.52 -49.36 0.59
CA PRO A 181 13.22 -48.39 1.46
C PRO A 181 14.42 -47.71 0.79
N THR A 182 15.01 -48.33 -0.22
CA THR A 182 16.09 -47.75 -1.02
C THR A 182 15.62 -46.67 -1.98
N LEU A 183 14.37 -46.73 -2.41
CA LEU A 183 13.76 -45.72 -3.30
C LEU A 183 12.99 -44.64 -2.52
N ALA A 184 12.47 -44.98 -1.35
CA ALA A 184 11.69 -44.06 -0.52
C ALA A 184 12.44 -42.77 -0.15
N GLN A 185 13.78 -42.87 0.06
CA GLN A 185 14.62 -41.70 0.37
C GLN A 185 14.83 -40.74 -0.80
N PHE A 186 14.51 -41.14 -2.03
CA PHE A 186 14.62 -40.29 -3.22
C PHE A 186 13.29 -39.67 -3.61
N ILE A 187 12.17 -40.18 -3.08
CA ILE A 187 10.82 -39.68 -3.37
C ILE A 187 10.50 -38.54 -2.41
N LYS A 188 10.48 -37.34 -2.92
CA LYS A 188 10.07 -36.15 -2.15
C LYS A 188 8.59 -35.87 -2.36
N MET A 189 7.81 -35.86 -1.26
CA MET A 189 6.53 -35.22 -1.26
C MET A 189 6.72 -33.73 -0.98
N GLN A 190 6.20 -32.90 -1.84
CA GLN A 190 6.23 -31.46 -1.66
C GLN A 190 4.81 -30.91 -1.79
N THR A 191 4.43 -30.06 -0.85
CA THR A 191 3.36 -29.12 -1.13
C THR A 191 3.89 -28.21 -2.24
N VAL A 192 3.38 -28.36 -3.46
CA VAL A 192 3.64 -27.38 -4.51
C VAL A 192 2.81 -26.19 -4.10
N GLY A 193 3.45 -25.22 -3.44
CA GLY A 193 2.85 -24.08 -2.78
C GLY A 193 2.19 -23.07 -3.71
N THR A 194 1.25 -23.55 -4.50
CA THR A 194 0.38 -22.70 -5.30
C THR A 194 -1.03 -23.08 -4.92
N THR A 195 -1.59 -22.37 -3.94
CA THR A 195 -3.02 -22.37 -3.74
C THR A 195 -3.64 -21.75 -5.00
N ILE A 196 -4.17 -22.59 -5.88
CA ILE A 196 -4.88 -22.12 -7.07
C ILE A 196 -6.25 -21.63 -6.57
N VAL A 197 -6.40 -20.33 -6.50
CA VAL A 197 -7.71 -19.71 -6.24
C VAL A 197 -8.47 -19.68 -7.54
N ILE A 198 -9.50 -20.54 -7.66
CA ILE A 198 -10.42 -20.50 -8.79
C ILE A 198 -11.49 -19.44 -8.50
N GLY A 199 -11.40 -18.34 -9.22
CA GLY A 199 -12.19 -17.13 -9.04
C GLY A 199 -11.33 -15.98 -8.53
N GLU A 200 -11.81 -14.75 -8.67
CA GLU A 200 -11.15 -13.60 -8.02
C GLU A 200 -11.28 -13.77 -6.51
N ASP A 201 -10.15 -13.85 -5.81
CA ASP A 201 -10.13 -13.87 -4.35
C ASP A 201 -10.60 -12.51 -3.82
N THR A 202 -11.90 -12.41 -3.57
CA THR A 202 -12.52 -11.27 -2.92
C THR A 202 -12.64 -11.49 -1.42
N GLY A 203 -11.68 -12.16 -0.80
CA GLY A 203 -11.59 -12.13 0.65
C GLY A 203 -11.70 -10.68 1.11
N LEU A 204 -12.57 -10.38 2.09
CA LEU A 204 -12.82 -9.02 2.56
C LEU A 204 -11.50 -8.25 2.79
N ALA A 205 -10.46 -8.92 3.32
CA ALA A 205 -9.15 -8.34 3.52
C ALA A 205 -8.45 -7.97 2.20
N ALA A 206 -8.49 -8.83 1.19
CA ALA A 206 -7.88 -8.57 -0.12
C ALA A 206 -8.59 -7.44 -0.86
N THR A 207 -9.93 -7.43 -0.81
CA THR A 207 -10.76 -6.35 -1.37
C THR A 207 -10.45 -5.03 -0.65
N PHE A 208 -10.39 -5.03 0.69
CA PHE A 208 -10.02 -3.85 1.48
C PHE A 208 -8.64 -3.31 1.07
N ILE A 209 -7.64 -4.17 0.91
CA ILE A 209 -6.28 -3.75 0.54
C ILE A 209 -6.26 -3.20 -0.89
N LYS A 210 -6.90 -3.89 -1.83
CA LYS A 210 -6.95 -3.45 -3.24
C LYS A 210 -7.63 -2.09 -3.43
N PHE A 211 -8.68 -1.78 -2.65
CA PHE A 211 -9.41 -0.52 -2.74
C PHE A 211 -8.94 0.54 -1.75
N LEU A 212 -8.71 0.16 -0.49
CA LEU A 212 -8.44 1.11 0.59
C LEU A 212 -7.04 1.70 0.51
N LEU A 213 -6.03 0.91 0.14
CA LEU A 213 -4.65 1.38 0.08
C LEU A 213 -4.43 2.47 -0.99
N PRO A 214 -4.90 2.32 -2.26
CA PRO A 214 -4.86 3.40 -3.24
C PRO A 214 -5.65 4.64 -2.80
N MET A 215 -6.83 4.43 -2.20
CA MET A 215 -7.68 5.51 -1.71
C MET A 215 -6.98 6.30 -0.60
N ILE A 216 -6.45 5.64 0.42
CA ILE A 216 -5.76 6.29 1.55
C ILE A 216 -4.50 7.00 1.07
N SER A 217 -3.67 6.36 0.23
CA SER A 217 -2.42 6.95 -0.26
C SER A 217 -2.67 8.18 -1.13
N GLY A 218 -3.65 8.10 -2.04
CA GLY A 218 -4.06 9.23 -2.88
C GLY A 218 -4.67 10.37 -2.09
N MET A 219 -5.51 10.06 -1.09
CA MET A 219 -6.11 11.05 -0.19
C MET A 219 -5.07 11.72 0.71
N LEU A 220 -4.12 10.96 1.26
CA LEU A 220 -3.00 11.49 2.03
C LEU A 220 -2.18 12.48 1.19
N MET A 221 -1.83 12.07 -0.04
CA MET A 221 -1.12 12.93 -0.99
C MET A 221 -1.92 14.21 -1.29
N TYR A 222 -3.22 14.09 -1.57
CA TYR A 222 -4.11 15.23 -1.82
C TYR A 222 -4.11 16.22 -0.65
N PHE A 223 -4.34 15.76 0.57
CA PHE A 223 -4.37 16.63 1.75
C PHE A 223 -3.02 17.29 2.01
N MET A 224 -1.92 16.53 1.89
CA MET A 224 -0.58 17.09 2.06
C MET A 224 -0.30 18.21 1.05
N VAL A 225 -0.61 17.98 -0.22
CA VAL A 225 -0.41 19.00 -1.26
C VAL A 225 -1.28 20.21 -1.01
N ILE A 226 -2.56 20.03 -0.65
CA ILE A 226 -3.47 21.18 -0.42
C ILE A 226 -3.03 21.98 0.80
N ILE A 227 -2.74 21.36 1.92
CA ILE A 227 -2.37 22.06 3.16
C ILE A 227 -1.05 22.81 2.98
N TYR A 228 0.01 22.11 2.63
CA TYR A 228 1.36 22.70 2.57
C TYR A 228 1.61 23.48 1.29
N GLY A 229 1.07 23.03 0.16
CA GLY A 229 1.18 23.73 -1.10
C GLY A 229 0.46 25.07 -1.10
N GLN A 230 -0.74 25.14 -0.52
CA GLN A 230 -1.42 26.42 -0.33
C GLN A 230 -0.64 27.36 0.59
N ASP A 231 -0.01 26.84 1.63
CA ASP A 231 0.86 27.63 2.50
C ASP A 231 2.07 28.20 1.74
N VAL A 232 2.70 27.39 0.88
CA VAL A 232 3.78 27.86 -0.01
C VAL A 232 3.28 28.96 -0.93
N ALA A 233 2.14 28.76 -1.61
CA ALA A 233 1.57 29.76 -2.51
C ALA A 233 1.26 31.06 -1.81
N ARG A 234 0.58 31.00 -0.65
CA ARG A 234 0.23 32.18 0.18
C ARG A 234 1.46 32.90 0.71
N ASN A 235 2.47 32.18 1.19
CA ASN A 235 3.71 32.78 1.72
C ASN A 235 4.49 33.49 0.61
N VAL A 236 4.51 32.92 -0.62
CA VAL A 236 5.14 33.59 -1.77
C VAL A 236 4.37 34.83 -2.16
N ALA A 237 3.04 34.75 -2.25
CA ALA A 237 2.16 35.87 -2.62
C ALA A 237 2.19 37.01 -1.58
N ALA A 238 2.04 36.68 -0.29
CA ALA A 238 1.99 37.66 0.80
C ALA A 238 3.29 38.45 0.92
N GLU A 239 4.45 37.82 0.77
CA GLU A 239 5.71 38.53 0.81
C GLU A 239 5.91 39.42 -0.44
N LYS A 240 5.49 38.93 -1.63
CA LYS A 240 5.60 39.72 -2.85
C LYS A 240 4.77 41.01 -2.79
N THR A 241 3.58 40.93 -2.19
CA THR A 241 2.67 42.08 -2.07
C THR A 241 3.00 42.99 -0.87
N SER A 242 3.95 42.61 -0.04
CA SER A 242 4.39 43.39 1.12
C SER A 242 5.62 44.27 0.79
N LYS A 243 5.76 45.41 1.49
CA LYS A 243 6.94 46.26 1.38
C LYS A 243 8.22 45.59 1.83
N LEU A 244 8.13 44.46 2.56
CA LEU A 244 9.29 43.66 3.00
C LEU A 244 10.05 43.04 1.84
N MET A 245 9.40 42.86 0.67
CA MET A 245 10.07 42.29 -0.50
C MET A 245 11.28 43.06 -0.98
N GLU A 246 11.17 44.39 -1.04
CA GLU A 246 12.30 45.26 -1.47
C GLU A 246 13.49 45.11 -0.53
N THR A 247 13.23 45.05 0.77
CA THR A 247 14.26 44.86 1.78
C THR A 247 14.90 43.48 1.69
N MET A 248 14.09 42.42 1.48
CA MET A 248 14.62 41.06 1.33
C MET A 248 15.50 40.91 0.08
N LEU A 249 15.13 41.55 -1.03
CA LEU A 249 15.88 41.47 -2.30
C LEU A 249 17.25 42.17 -2.22
N SER A 250 17.46 43.07 -1.28
CA SER A 250 18.81 43.68 -1.05
C SER A 250 19.81 42.65 -0.50
N PHE A 251 19.34 41.61 0.21
CA PHE A 251 20.19 40.58 0.84
C PHE A 251 20.14 39.23 0.14
N VAL A 252 19.00 38.85 -0.49
CA VAL A 252 18.77 37.53 -1.03
C VAL A 252 18.36 37.64 -2.51
N THR A 253 18.86 36.71 -3.34
CA THR A 253 18.46 36.66 -4.75
C THR A 253 17.01 36.10 -4.90
N PRO A 254 16.23 36.56 -5.88
CA PRO A 254 14.86 36.06 -6.08
C PRO A 254 14.77 34.53 -6.21
N LYS A 255 15.73 33.92 -6.91
CA LYS A 255 15.80 32.46 -7.03
C LYS A 255 15.99 31.78 -5.68
N ALA A 256 16.92 32.27 -4.83
CA ALA A 256 17.16 31.68 -3.52
C ALA A 256 15.94 31.82 -2.60
N LEU A 257 15.15 32.89 -2.77
CA LEU A 257 13.94 33.12 -2.00
C LEU A 257 12.86 32.06 -2.31
N ILE A 258 12.52 31.86 -3.58
CA ILE A 258 11.50 30.87 -3.95
C ILE A 258 11.93 29.44 -3.67
N PHE A 259 13.20 29.10 -3.94
CA PHE A 259 13.75 27.77 -3.62
C PHE A 259 13.70 27.49 -2.13
N GLY A 260 14.08 28.46 -1.30
CA GLY A 260 14.03 28.31 0.15
C GLY A 260 12.63 28.03 0.68
N LYS A 261 11.60 28.68 0.10
CA LYS A 261 10.21 28.47 0.48
C LYS A 261 9.64 27.13 0.03
N ILE A 262 9.90 26.73 -1.21
CA ILE A 262 9.50 25.42 -1.74
C ILE A 262 10.12 24.31 -0.87
N LEU A 263 11.43 24.43 -0.58
CA LEU A 263 12.13 23.46 0.24
C LEU A 263 11.63 23.47 1.70
N ALA A 264 11.27 24.63 2.25
CA ALA A 264 10.69 24.71 3.60
C ALA A 264 9.32 24.02 3.66
N GLY A 265 8.43 24.25 2.70
CA GLY A 265 7.14 23.53 2.62
C GLY A 265 7.35 22.04 2.51
N PHE A 266 8.30 21.60 1.68
CA PHE A 266 8.64 20.17 1.52
C PHE A 266 9.14 19.55 2.82
N VAL A 267 10.12 20.15 3.48
CA VAL A 267 10.67 19.62 4.74
C VAL A 267 9.61 19.61 5.85
N MET A 268 8.76 20.63 5.91
CA MET A 268 7.66 20.66 6.89
C MET A 268 6.65 19.54 6.67
N SER A 269 6.32 19.19 5.42
CA SER A 269 5.48 18.01 5.14
C SER A 269 6.17 16.70 5.47
N VAL A 270 7.48 16.56 5.22
CA VAL A 270 8.25 15.37 5.64
C VAL A 270 8.21 15.21 7.17
N VAL A 271 8.47 16.30 7.91
CA VAL A 271 8.38 16.31 9.38
C VAL A 271 6.98 15.90 9.85
N GLN A 272 5.93 16.39 9.18
CA GLN A 272 4.55 16.05 9.50
C GLN A 272 4.27 14.55 9.33
N VAL A 273 4.68 13.97 8.20
CA VAL A 273 4.54 12.53 7.94
C VAL A 273 5.27 11.71 9.01
N LEU A 274 6.50 12.12 9.37
CA LEU A 274 7.27 11.44 10.41
C LEU A 274 6.57 11.50 11.79
N ILE A 275 5.96 12.63 12.13
CA ILE A 275 5.19 12.77 13.37
C ILE A 275 3.97 11.83 13.33
N TRP A 276 3.24 11.75 12.22
CA TRP A 276 2.08 10.87 12.11
C TRP A 276 2.46 9.40 12.15
N VAL A 277 3.56 9.01 11.52
CA VAL A 277 4.11 7.65 11.62
C VAL A 277 4.49 7.33 13.08
N ALA A 278 5.16 8.26 13.76
CA ALA A 278 5.52 8.08 15.17
C ALA A 278 4.27 7.95 16.08
N CYS A 279 3.22 8.75 15.83
CA CYS A 279 1.94 8.61 16.53
C CYS A 279 1.28 7.25 16.25
N GLY A 280 1.33 6.77 15.00
CA GLY A 280 0.79 5.46 14.62
C GLY A 280 1.51 4.32 15.32
N VAL A 281 2.83 4.32 15.28
CA VAL A 281 3.67 3.34 16.00
C VAL A 281 3.43 3.41 17.50
N GLY A 282 3.33 4.62 18.07
CA GLY A 282 3.03 4.80 19.48
C GLY A 282 1.66 4.24 19.86
N GLY A 283 0.62 4.49 19.06
CA GLY A 283 -0.73 3.95 19.26
C GLY A 283 -0.75 2.42 19.22
N TYR A 284 -0.01 1.83 18.27
CA TYR A 284 0.17 0.38 18.19
C TYR A 284 0.88 -0.21 19.41
N LEU A 285 2.03 0.36 19.81
CA LEU A 285 2.80 -0.13 20.96
C LEU A 285 1.97 -0.07 22.26
N VAL A 286 1.31 1.07 22.51
CA VAL A 286 0.45 1.20 23.71
C VAL A 286 -0.75 0.28 23.62
N GLY A 287 -1.41 0.21 22.45
CA GLY A 287 -2.54 -0.68 22.22
C GLY A 287 -2.19 -2.15 22.43
N SER A 288 -1.03 -2.61 21.92
CA SER A 288 -0.59 -4.00 22.06
C SER A 288 -0.25 -4.39 23.52
N VAL A 289 0.33 -3.46 24.29
CA VAL A 289 0.58 -3.68 25.74
C VAL A 289 -0.74 -3.83 26.49
N ILE A 290 -1.70 -2.96 26.25
CA ILE A 290 -3.03 -3.03 26.86
C ILE A 290 -3.78 -4.29 26.42
N ALA A 291 -3.73 -4.62 25.13
CA ALA A 291 -4.36 -5.81 24.56
C ALA A 291 -3.86 -7.11 25.23
N LYS A 292 -2.54 -7.25 25.42
CA LYS A 292 -1.93 -8.38 26.14
C LYS A 292 -2.32 -8.44 27.61
N SER A 293 -2.60 -7.30 28.25
CA SER A 293 -3.09 -7.25 29.63
C SER A 293 -4.55 -7.71 29.76
N ILE A 294 -5.34 -7.50 28.69
CA ILE A 294 -6.76 -7.90 28.63
C ILE A 294 -6.88 -9.37 28.19
N ASN A 295 -6.08 -9.78 27.22
CA ASN A 295 -6.04 -11.14 26.69
C ASN A 295 -4.58 -11.60 26.56
N PRO A 296 -4.09 -12.52 27.43
CA PRO A 296 -2.73 -13.05 27.36
C PRO A 296 -2.43 -13.78 26.04
N ASP A 297 -3.44 -14.39 25.42
CA ASP A 297 -3.35 -15.12 24.14
C ASP A 297 -3.55 -14.21 22.92
N TYR A 298 -3.53 -12.89 23.13
CA TYR A 298 -3.68 -11.91 22.07
C TYR A 298 -2.67 -12.14 20.95
N THR A 299 -3.19 -12.55 19.82
CA THR A 299 -2.42 -12.64 18.57
C THR A 299 -2.39 -11.26 17.90
N ASP A 300 -1.19 -10.81 17.56
CA ASP A 300 -0.95 -9.49 17.00
C ASP A 300 -1.66 -9.28 15.65
N TYR A 301 -2.80 -8.56 15.69
CA TYR A 301 -3.60 -8.24 14.50
C TYR A 301 -2.83 -7.43 13.45
N VAL A 302 -1.85 -6.63 13.85
CA VAL A 302 -1.02 -5.88 12.90
C VAL A 302 -0.10 -6.82 12.16
N SER A 303 0.48 -7.82 12.83
CA SER A 303 1.24 -8.88 12.19
C SER A 303 0.35 -9.72 11.27
N LYS A 304 -0.88 -10.08 11.70
CA LYS A 304 -1.86 -10.77 10.84
C LYS A 304 -2.22 -9.90 9.62
N ALA A 305 -2.52 -8.62 9.80
CA ALA A 305 -2.80 -7.69 8.69
C ALA A 305 -1.59 -7.54 7.76
N PHE A 306 -0.38 -7.44 8.31
CA PHE A 306 0.84 -7.34 7.52
C PHE A 306 1.12 -8.62 6.71
N ASN A 307 0.87 -9.77 7.30
CA ASN A 307 0.97 -11.06 6.60
C ASN A 307 -0.12 -11.21 5.53
N ALA A 308 -1.35 -10.78 5.81
CA ALA A 308 -2.43 -10.73 4.81
C ALA A 308 -2.09 -9.80 3.65
N ILE A 309 -1.49 -8.63 3.93
CA ILE A 309 -0.99 -7.74 2.88
C ILE A 309 0.10 -8.44 2.05
N ARG A 310 1.05 -9.11 2.69
CA ARG A 310 2.11 -9.87 2.00
C ARG A 310 1.56 -11.00 1.14
N ALA A 311 0.55 -11.72 1.62
CA ALA A 311 -0.11 -12.79 0.87
C ALA A 311 -0.79 -12.27 -0.41
N VAL A 312 -1.47 -11.11 -0.31
CA VAL A 312 -2.18 -10.48 -1.43
C VAL A 312 -1.23 -9.79 -2.42
N THR A 313 -0.16 -9.15 -1.93
CA THR A 313 0.75 -8.34 -2.77
C THR A 313 1.98 -9.10 -3.25
N GLY A 314 2.20 -10.31 -2.74
CA GLY A 314 3.42 -11.09 -2.95
C GLY A 314 4.57 -10.64 -2.06
N GLN A 315 5.44 -11.59 -1.69
CA GLN A 315 6.59 -11.31 -0.79
C GLN A 315 7.54 -10.23 -1.32
N SER A 316 7.64 -10.08 -2.65
CA SER A 316 8.54 -9.12 -3.29
C SER A 316 8.06 -7.66 -3.18
N ALA A 317 6.76 -7.41 -3.03
CA ALA A 317 6.20 -6.05 -3.02
C ALA A 317 6.54 -5.27 -1.73
N MET A 318 6.73 -5.97 -0.61
CA MET A 318 7.08 -5.36 0.68
C MET A 318 8.56 -5.43 1.05
N THR A 319 9.43 -5.64 0.07
CA THR A 319 10.88 -5.50 0.27
C THR A 319 11.27 -4.01 0.39
N LEU A 320 12.47 -3.75 0.87
CA LEU A 320 12.95 -2.39 1.11
C LEU A 320 12.92 -1.50 -0.15
N VAL A 321 13.18 -2.08 -1.33
CA VAL A 321 13.29 -1.33 -2.59
C VAL A 321 11.94 -0.74 -3.03
N PRO A 322 10.83 -1.49 -3.15
CA PRO A 322 9.51 -0.93 -3.44
C PRO A 322 9.08 0.15 -2.45
N VAL A 323 9.32 -0.05 -1.15
CA VAL A 323 8.97 0.96 -0.14
C VAL A 323 9.74 2.26 -0.35
N ILE A 324 11.05 2.21 -0.62
CA ILE A 324 11.86 3.39 -0.93
C ILE A 324 11.35 4.07 -2.21
N LEU A 325 11.01 3.29 -3.25
CA LEU A 325 10.47 3.85 -4.49
C LEU A 325 9.12 4.52 -4.28
N ALA A 326 8.21 3.90 -3.53
CA ALA A 326 6.91 4.48 -3.20
C ALA A 326 7.06 5.81 -2.43
N LEU A 327 7.95 5.85 -1.45
CA LEU A 327 8.30 7.09 -0.73
C LEU A 327 8.93 8.13 -1.66
N ALA A 328 9.78 7.73 -2.59
CA ALA A 328 10.38 8.63 -3.57
C ALA A 328 9.32 9.26 -4.48
N VAL A 329 8.38 8.47 -5.02
CA VAL A 329 7.25 8.95 -5.82
C VAL A 329 6.40 9.93 -5.01
N PHE A 330 6.06 9.58 -3.76
CA PHE A 330 5.28 10.41 -2.87
C PHE A 330 5.95 11.77 -2.60
N PHE A 331 7.21 11.77 -2.18
CA PHE A 331 7.92 12.99 -1.84
C PHE A 331 8.29 13.86 -3.07
N LEU A 332 8.62 13.23 -4.20
CA LEU A 332 8.80 13.97 -5.46
C LEU A 332 7.49 14.62 -5.92
N GLY A 333 6.35 13.94 -5.73
CA GLY A 333 5.03 14.51 -5.99
C GLY A 333 4.74 15.75 -5.15
N LEU A 334 5.05 15.73 -3.84
CA LEU A 334 4.94 16.92 -2.99
C LEU A 334 5.79 18.08 -3.52
N LEU A 335 7.05 17.82 -3.83
CA LEU A 335 7.98 18.83 -4.32
C LEU A 335 7.54 19.41 -5.67
N LEU A 336 7.02 18.56 -6.58
CA LEU A 336 6.46 18.95 -7.86
C LEU A 336 5.30 19.93 -7.69
N TYR A 337 4.35 19.60 -6.85
CA TYR A 337 3.18 20.45 -6.61
C TYR A 337 3.53 21.72 -5.84
N TYR A 338 4.53 21.70 -4.97
CA TYR A 338 5.01 22.92 -4.30
C TYR A 338 5.74 23.86 -5.26
N ALA A 339 6.37 23.35 -6.32
CA ALA A 339 6.88 24.18 -7.39
C ALA A 339 5.74 24.90 -8.14
N ILE A 340 4.63 24.20 -8.43
CA ILE A 340 3.42 24.81 -9.02
C ILE A 340 2.83 25.87 -8.06
N ALA A 341 2.75 25.57 -6.77
CA ALA A 341 2.31 26.49 -5.74
C ALA A 341 3.14 27.77 -5.71
N GLY A 342 4.47 27.63 -5.81
CA GLY A 342 5.40 28.76 -5.91
C GLY A 342 5.18 29.61 -7.16
N ILE A 343 4.88 29.00 -8.30
CA ILE A 343 4.48 29.69 -9.53
C ILE A 343 3.20 30.48 -9.31
N GLY A 344 2.15 29.82 -8.77
CA GLY A 344 0.87 30.48 -8.45
C GLY A 344 1.03 31.69 -7.54
N GLY A 345 1.80 31.55 -6.46
CA GLY A 345 2.11 32.65 -5.55
C GLY A 345 2.85 33.83 -6.22
N SER A 346 3.72 33.52 -7.20
CA SER A 346 4.45 34.56 -7.95
C SER A 346 3.59 35.40 -8.89
N MET A 347 2.42 34.88 -9.28
CA MET A 347 1.50 35.57 -10.21
C MET A 347 0.67 36.69 -9.55
N VAL A 348 0.52 36.65 -8.25
CA VAL A 348 -0.27 37.64 -7.48
C VAL A 348 0.38 39.02 -7.55
N THR A 349 -0.44 40.06 -7.76
CA THR A 349 0.01 41.43 -7.87
C THR A 349 -0.53 42.32 -6.75
N LYS A 350 -1.69 41.99 -6.16
CA LYS A 350 -2.36 42.75 -5.10
C LYS A 350 -2.62 41.90 -3.87
N PRO A 351 -2.61 42.49 -2.65
CA PRO A 351 -2.89 41.74 -1.41
C PRO A 351 -4.25 41.00 -1.41
N GLU A 352 -5.26 41.55 -2.06
CA GLU A 352 -6.58 40.96 -2.14
C GLU A 352 -6.62 39.66 -2.98
N GLU A 353 -5.61 39.46 -3.82
CA GLU A 353 -5.48 38.30 -4.70
C GLU A 353 -4.72 37.13 -4.06
N VAL A 354 -4.19 37.31 -2.85
CA VAL A 354 -3.40 36.26 -2.17
C VAL A 354 -4.18 34.95 -2.01
N ALA A 355 -5.49 35.04 -1.74
CA ALA A 355 -6.35 33.86 -1.66
C ALA A 355 -6.46 33.13 -3.01
N SER A 356 -6.46 33.85 -4.13
CA SER A 356 -6.55 33.27 -5.48
C SER A 356 -5.25 32.59 -5.94
N ALA A 357 -4.11 32.89 -5.30
CA ALA A 357 -2.84 32.21 -5.57
C ALA A 357 -2.93 30.69 -5.42
N SER A 358 -3.78 30.24 -4.51
CA SER A 358 -4.00 28.82 -4.25
C SER A 358 -4.74 28.10 -5.38
N ALA A 359 -5.53 28.82 -6.20
CA ALA A 359 -6.32 28.21 -7.27
C ALA A 359 -5.45 27.54 -8.34
N VAL A 360 -4.29 28.13 -8.65
CA VAL A 360 -3.33 27.59 -9.62
C VAL A 360 -2.83 26.19 -9.21
N LEU A 361 -2.76 25.93 -7.92
CA LEU A 361 -2.44 24.62 -7.36
C LEU A 361 -3.67 23.72 -7.26
N THR A 362 -4.76 24.24 -6.70
CA THR A 362 -5.93 23.43 -6.30
C THR A 362 -6.59 22.74 -7.49
N PHE A 363 -6.77 23.42 -8.63
CA PHE A 363 -7.42 22.83 -9.79
C PHE A 363 -6.63 21.63 -10.39
N PRO A 364 -5.33 21.71 -10.69
CA PRO A 364 -4.58 20.55 -11.17
C PRO A 364 -4.58 19.40 -10.17
N VAL A 365 -4.38 19.69 -8.89
CA VAL A 365 -4.41 18.67 -7.83
C VAL A 365 -5.74 17.93 -7.81
N LEU A 366 -6.86 18.68 -7.84
CA LEU A 366 -8.21 18.10 -7.81
C LEU A 366 -8.45 17.21 -9.04
N ILE A 367 -8.10 17.69 -10.24
CA ILE A 367 -8.32 16.97 -11.49
C ILE A 367 -7.53 15.66 -11.48
N PHE A 368 -6.22 15.69 -11.23
CA PHE A 368 -5.37 14.50 -11.29
C PHE A 368 -5.66 13.53 -10.15
N TRP A 369 -6.02 14.03 -8.96
CA TRP A 369 -6.49 13.18 -7.87
C TRP A 369 -7.80 12.46 -8.22
N LEU A 370 -8.81 13.16 -8.75
CA LEU A 370 -10.07 12.55 -9.16
C LEU A 370 -9.87 11.51 -10.28
N VAL A 371 -9.07 11.85 -11.29
CA VAL A 371 -8.75 10.93 -12.38
C VAL A 371 -8.09 9.65 -11.85
N GLY A 372 -7.08 9.78 -10.98
CA GLY A 372 -6.42 8.65 -10.35
C GLY A 372 -7.36 7.85 -9.42
N TYR A 373 -8.19 8.54 -8.64
CA TYR A 373 -9.17 7.93 -7.75
C TYR A 373 -10.20 7.09 -8.52
N PHE A 374 -10.81 7.63 -9.57
CA PHE A 374 -11.78 6.89 -10.38
C PHE A 374 -11.14 5.75 -11.18
N ALA A 375 -9.89 5.92 -11.66
CA ALA A 375 -9.16 4.85 -12.30
C ALA A 375 -8.91 3.68 -11.34
N ALA A 376 -8.53 3.97 -10.10
CA ALA A 376 -8.33 2.96 -9.06
C ALA A 376 -9.64 2.32 -8.61
N LEU A 377 -10.71 3.10 -8.41
CA LEU A 377 -12.02 2.62 -7.97
C LEU A 377 -12.64 1.66 -8.99
N ASN A 378 -12.56 1.98 -10.28
CA ASN A 378 -13.10 1.15 -11.35
C ASN A 378 -12.12 0.06 -11.81
N GLN A 379 -10.96 -0.08 -11.19
CA GLN A 379 -9.89 -1.02 -11.58
C GLN A 379 -9.55 -0.95 -13.09
N ASN A 380 -9.60 0.24 -13.65
CA ASN A 380 -9.35 0.47 -15.08
C ASN A 380 -7.82 0.50 -15.33
N GLU A 381 -7.26 -0.67 -15.67
CA GLU A 381 -5.82 -0.84 -15.90
C GLU A 381 -5.28 0.05 -17.02
N SER A 382 -6.06 0.30 -18.07
CA SER A 382 -5.67 1.20 -19.15
C SER A 382 -5.50 2.63 -18.65
N MET A 383 -6.46 3.11 -17.86
CA MET A 383 -6.43 4.46 -17.29
C MET A 383 -5.33 4.60 -16.23
N LEU A 384 -5.14 3.59 -15.37
CA LEU A 384 -4.04 3.54 -14.40
C LEU A 384 -2.68 3.58 -15.10
N THR A 385 -2.52 2.84 -16.21
CA THR A 385 -1.30 2.85 -17.00
C THR A 385 -1.01 4.25 -17.59
N VAL A 386 -2.03 4.95 -18.08
CA VAL A 386 -1.87 6.35 -18.54
C VAL A 386 -1.48 7.27 -17.38
N CYS A 387 -2.16 7.17 -16.22
CA CYS A 387 -1.86 7.96 -15.03
C CYS A 387 -0.42 7.75 -14.54
N ARG A 388 0.11 6.54 -14.71
CA ARG A 388 1.46 6.14 -14.29
C ARG A 388 2.57 6.97 -14.95
N TYR A 389 2.39 7.29 -16.23
CA TYR A 389 3.35 8.08 -17.01
C TYR A 389 3.00 9.56 -17.13
N ILE A 390 2.02 10.05 -16.39
CA ILE A 390 1.74 11.47 -16.25
C ILE A 390 2.29 11.96 -14.89
N PRO A 391 3.38 12.77 -14.86
CA PRO A 391 4.04 13.15 -13.59
C PRO A 391 3.13 13.83 -12.58
N PHE A 392 2.03 14.43 -13.04
CA PHE A 392 1.04 15.07 -12.18
C PHE A 392 0.01 14.07 -11.59
N ALA A 393 -0.27 12.96 -12.28
CA ALA A 393 -1.19 11.93 -11.80
C ALA A 393 -0.47 10.84 -11.00
N ALA A 394 0.76 10.50 -11.38
CA ALA A 394 1.57 9.45 -10.80
C ALA A 394 1.64 9.46 -9.24
N PRO A 395 1.80 10.61 -8.56
CA PRO A 395 1.85 10.63 -7.08
C PRO A 395 0.59 10.10 -6.39
N PHE A 396 -0.57 10.16 -7.06
CA PHE A 396 -1.85 9.73 -6.50
C PHE A 396 -2.14 8.24 -6.72
N THR A 397 -1.49 7.61 -7.71
CA THR A 397 -1.77 6.21 -8.11
C THR A 397 -0.57 5.30 -7.88
N VAL A 398 0.61 5.66 -8.38
CA VAL A 398 1.79 4.80 -8.46
C VAL A 398 2.34 4.41 -7.08
N THR A 399 2.22 5.29 -6.08
CA THR A 399 2.64 4.99 -4.70
C THR A 399 1.96 3.72 -4.19
N ALA A 400 0.64 3.60 -4.37
CA ALA A 400 -0.11 2.40 -3.97
C ALA A 400 0.16 1.21 -4.89
N GLU A 401 0.29 1.43 -6.21
CA GLU A 401 0.58 0.36 -7.18
C GLU A 401 1.94 -0.32 -6.91
N ILE A 402 2.95 0.45 -6.50
CA ILE A 402 4.25 -0.10 -6.09
C ILE A 402 4.10 -0.94 -4.81
N LEU A 403 3.39 -0.42 -3.80
CA LEU A 403 3.17 -1.11 -2.53
C LEU A 403 2.30 -2.36 -2.66
N THR A 404 1.41 -2.40 -3.66
CA THR A 404 0.59 -3.58 -3.97
C THR A 404 1.24 -4.56 -4.95
N GLY A 405 2.46 -4.29 -5.40
CA GLY A 405 3.17 -5.15 -6.36
C GLY A 405 2.61 -5.14 -7.78
N LYS A 406 1.61 -4.30 -8.09
CA LYS A 406 1.05 -4.14 -9.45
C LYS A 406 2.07 -3.56 -10.44
N VAL A 407 3.04 -2.79 -9.95
CA VAL A 407 4.08 -2.16 -10.75
C VAL A 407 5.43 -2.74 -10.39
N SER A 408 6.18 -3.20 -11.40
CA SER A 408 7.53 -3.72 -11.22
C SER A 408 8.50 -2.62 -10.78
N VAL A 409 9.56 -3.00 -10.08
CA VAL A 409 10.64 -2.09 -9.60
C VAL A 409 11.21 -1.26 -10.75
N TRP A 410 11.38 -1.84 -11.93
CA TRP A 410 11.93 -1.14 -13.12
C TRP A 410 11.01 -0.03 -13.61
N VAL A 411 9.70 -0.28 -13.65
CA VAL A 411 8.71 0.75 -14.02
C VAL A 411 8.68 1.84 -12.93
N GLY A 412 8.74 1.46 -11.66
CA GLY A 412 8.85 2.42 -10.56
C GLY A 412 10.08 3.33 -10.68
N LEU A 413 11.24 2.81 -11.07
CA LEU A 413 12.45 3.59 -11.32
C LEU A 413 12.28 4.58 -12.49
N ILE A 414 11.62 4.16 -13.58
CA ILE A 414 11.33 5.03 -14.71
C ILE A 414 10.43 6.19 -14.28
N VAL A 415 9.36 5.91 -13.53
CA VAL A 415 8.45 6.94 -13.01
C VAL A 415 9.18 7.91 -12.08
N VAL A 416 10.03 7.42 -11.17
CA VAL A 416 10.85 8.28 -10.29
C VAL A 416 11.78 9.17 -11.11
N ALA A 417 12.45 8.64 -12.13
CA ALA A 417 13.35 9.42 -13.00
C ALA A 417 12.60 10.50 -13.78
N GLU A 418 11.44 10.16 -14.35
CA GLU A 418 10.56 11.10 -15.05
C GLU A 418 10.07 12.20 -14.11
N MET A 419 9.53 11.83 -12.96
CA MET A 419 9.06 12.79 -11.95
C MET A 419 10.17 13.71 -11.47
N LEU A 420 11.38 13.18 -11.25
CA LEU A 420 12.54 13.97 -10.86
C LEU A 420 12.88 15.00 -11.96
N ALA A 421 12.93 14.58 -13.22
CA ALA A 421 13.22 15.46 -14.33
C ALA A 421 12.19 16.60 -14.46
N VAL A 422 10.88 16.27 -14.37
CA VAL A 422 9.79 17.26 -14.44
C VAL A 422 9.79 18.17 -13.23
N THR A 423 10.04 17.64 -12.03
CA THR A 423 10.14 18.44 -10.79
C THR A 423 11.28 19.45 -10.88
N LEU A 424 12.47 19.03 -11.30
CA LEU A 424 13.62 19.94 -11.48
C LEU A 424 13.32 21.02 -12.53
N LEU A 425 12.66 20.65 -13.61
CA LEU A 425 12.22 21.60 -14.65
C LEU A 425 11.22 22.63 -14.08
N LEU A 426 10.21 22.18 -13.34
CA LEU A 426 9.21 23.07 -12.73
C LEU A 426 9.84 24.00 -11.69
N VAL A 427 10.71 23.48 -10.85
CA VAL A 427 11.45 24.29 -9.85
C VAL A 427 12.32 25.33 -10.54
N TRP A 428 13.00 24.98 -11.64
CA TRP A 428 13.76 25.94 -12.46
C TRP A 428 12.86 27.00 -13.11
N ILE A 429 11.70 26.60 -13.65
CA ILE A 429 10.69 27.52 -14.23
C ILE A 429 10.17 28.45 -13.14
N ALA A 430 9.82 27.92 -11.96
CA ALA A 430 9.38 28.74 -10.81
C ALA A 430 10.41 29.80 -10.44
N GLY A 431 11.70 29.44 -10.39
CA GLY A 431 12.78 30.39 -10.15
C GLY A 431 12.93 31.46 -11.22
N LYS A 432 12.66 31.12 -12.49
CA LYS A 432 12.74 32.05 -13.62
C LYS A 432 11.54 33.01 -13.64
N ILE A 433 10.33 32.47 -13.44
CA ILE A 433 9.08 33.26 -13.34
C ILE A 433 9.18 34.24 -12.16
N TYR A 434 9.55 33.73 -10.98
CA TYR A 434 9.65 34.56 -9.78
C TYR A 434 10.64 35.71 -9.97
N ARG A 435 11.82 35.45 -10.58
CA ARG A 435 12.80 36.50 -10.89
C ARG A 435 12.24 37.59 -11.81
N GLY A 436 11.44 37.22 -12.81
CA GLY A 436 10.86 38.17 -13.77
C GLY A 436 9.68 38.96 -13.18
N LEU A 437 8.98 38.38 -12.21
CA LEU A 437 7.73 38.94 -11.70
C LEU A 437 7.85 39.54 -10.29
N VAL A 438 8.96 39.38 -9.60
CA VAL A 438 9.12 39.77 -8.21
C VAL A 438 8.89 41.27 -7.95
N LEU A 439 9.26 42.11 -8.91
CA LEU A 439 9.06 43.59 -8.86
C LEU A 439 7.90 44.06 -9.74
N TYR A 440 7.14 43.14 -10.34
CA TYR A 440 6.02 43.50 -11.19
C TYR A 440 4.78 43.79 -10.37
N ASN A 441 4.30 45.03 -10.38
CA ASN A 441 3.13 45.54 -9.68
C ASN A 441 2.00 46.01 -10.65
N GLY A 442 2.01 45.51 -11.91
CA GLY A 442 1.02 45.85 -12.93
C GLY A 442 -0.29 45.10 -12.82
N GLU A 443 -1.06 45.06 -13.90
CA GLU A 443 -2.33 44.32 -14.01
C GLU A 443 -2.12 42.80 -13.91
N LYS A 444 -3.24 42.07 -13.68
CA LYS A 444 -3.25 40.58 -13.63
C LYS A 444 -2.47 39.98 -14.81
N LEU A 445 -1.52 39.08 -14.48
CA LEU A 445 -0.69 38.44 -15.46
C LEU A 445 -1.44 37.34 -16.19
N SER A 446 -1.51 37.48 -17.52
CA SER A 446 -1.96 36.43 -18.42
C SER A 446 -0.87 35.35 -18.55
N ILE A 447 -1.29 34.07 -18.74
CA ILE A 447 -0.39 32.93 -19.04
C ILE A 447 0.54 33.25 -20.23
N ARG A 448 0.04 34.00 -21.21
CA ARG A 448 0.83 34.42 -22.39
C ARG A 448 2.00 35.34 -22.01
N LYS A 449 1.79 36.27 -21.07
CA LYS A 449 2.88 37.14 -20.54
C LYS A 449 3.90 36.35 -19.74
N MET A 450 3.47 35.32 -19.00
CA MET A 450 4.39 34.43 -18.27
C MET A 450 5.32 33.65 -19.20
N ILE A 451 4.78 33.10 -20.29
CA ILE A 451 5.61 32.41 -21.31
C ILE A 451 6.65 33.36 -21.89
N GLY A 452 6.29 34.63 -22.11
CA GLY A 452 7.23 35.68 -22.53
C GLY A 452 8.38 35.86 -21.54
N VAL A 453 8.09 35.97 -20.25
CA VAL A 453 9.11 36.10 -19.19
C VAL A 453 10.02 34.87 -19.11
N VAL A 454 9.48 33.65 -19.31
CA VAL A 454 10.31 32.43 -19.38
C VAL A 454 11.20 32.43 -20.60
N ARG A 455 10.75 32.98 -21.73
CA ARG A 455 11.53 33.11 -22.97
C ARG A 455 12.54 34.26 -22.96
N GLY A 456 12.52 35.14 -21.93
CA GLY A 456 13.42 36.27 -21.83
C GLY A 456 13.01 37.49 -22.69
N LYS A 457 11.72 37.53 -23.08
CA LYS A 457 11.09 38.69 -23.78
C LYS A 457 10.28 39.53 -22.81
#